data_d3c49d8e6a26d31b2b29673ae6de6e7c
#
_entry.id   d3c49d8e6a26d31b2b29673ae6de6e7c
#
_cell.length_a   1.000
_cell.length_b   1.000
_cell.length_c   1.000
_cell.angle_alpha   90.00
_cell.angle_beta   90.00
_cell.angle_gamma   90.00
#
_symmetry.space_group_name_H-M   'P 1'
#
loop_
_entity.id
_entity.type
_entity.pdbx_description
1 polymer ?
#
loop_
_entity_poly.entity_id
_entity_poly.type
_entity_poly.pdbx_seq_one_letter_code
_entity_poly.pdbx_strand_id
1 'polypeptide(L)'
;MLYIVPTPIGNLDDITLRALNTLFSVDVILCEDTRKTFFLLKHFQKKEIKIPTLISYYEEIEVERIPKVIKMLKDGKEIALVTNAGTPTISDPGFKLVRECIKQGIKVTSLPGPFAPAVALSASGLPTDKFLFLGFLPSKLSQKINLFKNVQKSQEIISSTIVFFESPYKLIKTLESLKSVFGDIRIVIARELTKVFEEIKNEKISSILEYYSKNEPKGEFVVLFNLKENE
;
A
#
# COMPACT_ATOMS: atom_id res chain seq x y z
N MET A 1 13.28 20.13 -4.09
CA MET A 1 11.86 19.76 -3.94
C MET A 1 11.76 18.26 -3.59
N LEU A 2 10.73 17.83 -2.83
CA LEU A 2 10.48 16.42 -2.55
C LEU A 2 9.36 15.89 -3.46
N TYR A 3 9.61 14.78 -4.14
CA TYR A 3 8.64 14.04 -4.95
C TYR A 3 8.26 12.73 -4.26
N ILE A 4 6.98 12.47 -4.07
CA ILE A 4 6.45 11.17 -3.67
C ILE A 4 6.11 10.42 -4.95
N VAL A 5 6.84 9.34 -5.22
CA VAL A 5 6.76 8.65 -6.51
C VAL A 5 6.29 7.21 -6.31
N PRO A 6 5.05 6.89 -6.70
CA PRO A 6 4.56 5.52 -6.68
C PRO A 6 5.35 4.60 -7.61
N THR A 7 5.51 3.35 -7.16
CA THR A 7 6.16 2.27 -7.92
C THR A 7 5.16 1.15 -8.22
N PRO A 8 5.44 0.27 -9.18
CA PRO A 8 4.57 -0.87 -9.49
C PRO A 8 4.30 -1.76 -8.28
N ILE A 9 3.09 -2.33 -8.21
CA ILE A 9 2.71 -3.31 -7.17
C ILE A 9 2.95 -4.76 -7.61
N GLY A 10 3.32 -4.97 -8.87
CA GLY A 10 3.61 -6.29 -9.44
C GLY A 10 4.10 -6.18 -10.86
N ASN A 11 3.25 -5.73 -11.79
CA ASN A 11 3.61 -5.54 -13.18
C ASN A 11 4.43 -4.25 -13.36
N LEU A 12 5.62 -4.34 -13.93
CA LEU A 12 6.50 -3.18 -14.14
C LEU A 12 5.89 -2.14 -15.07
N ASP A 13 5.03 -2.54 -16.01
CA ASP A 13 4.38 -1.63 -16.96
C ASP A 13 3.34 -0.71 -16.29
N ASP A 14 2.95 -0.97 -15.04
CA ASP A 14 2.08 -0.10 -14.27
C ASP A 14 2.77 1.21 -13.80
N ILE A 15 4.07 1.37 -14.02
CA ILE A 15 4.75 2.61 -13.71
C ILE A 15 4.32 3.72 -14.68
N THR A 16 4.03 4.91 -14.17
CA THR A 16 3.68 6.02 -15.05
C THR A 16 4.91 6.60 -15.73
N LEU A 17 4.75 7.11 -16.97
CA LEU A 17 5.81 7.82 -17.69
C LEU A 17 6.34 9.01 -16.87
N ARG A 18 5.47 9.71 -16.15
CA ARG A 18 5.86 10.82 -15.27
C ARG A 18 6.71 10.34 -14.10
N ALA A 19 6.39 9.17 -13.51
CA ALA A 19 7.22 8.57 -12.46
C ALA A 19 8.61 8.25 -12.98
N LEU A 20 8.73 7.59 -14.12
CA LEU A 20 10.02 7.28 -14.75
C LEU A 20 10.85 8.54 -15.03
N ASN A 21 10.23 9.54 -15.66
CA ASN A 21 10.92 10.80 -15.96
C ASN A 21 11.42 11.48 -14.69
N THR A 22 10.61 11.51 -13.63
CA THR A 22 10.99 12.08 -12.33
C THR A 22 12.13 11.30 -11.70
N LEU A 23 12.04 9.96 -11.66
CA LEU A 23 13.06 9.11 -11.05
C LEU A 23 14.43 9.24 -11.73
N PHE A 24 14.46 9.50 -13.03
CA PHE A 24 15.73 9.71 -13.77
C PHE A 24 16.21 11.17 -13.77
N SER A 25 15.41 12.14 -13.31
CA SER A 25 15.77 13.56 -13.29
C SER A 25 16.25 14.06 -11.93
N VAL A 26 15.89 13.39 -10.82
CA VAL A 26 16.25 13.82 -9.46
C VAL A 26 17.72 13.53 -9.13
N ASP A 27 18.25 14.23 -8.12
CA ASP A 27 19.63 13.99 -7.63
C ASP A 27 19.72 12.72 -6.76
N VAL A 28 18.67 12.49 -5.96
CA VAL A 28 18.63 11.44 -4.94
C VAL A 28 17.29 10.74 -4.92
N ILE A 29 17.32 9.43 -4.74
CA ILE A 29 16.11 8.63 -4.47
C ILE A 29 16.25 8.00 -3.09
N LEU A 30 15.30 8.33 -2.22
CA LEU A 30 15.10 7.67 -0.93
C LEU A 30 14.25 6.43 -1.18
N CYS A 31 14.73 5.27 -0.76
CA CYS A 31 14.09 3.99 -1.04
C CYS A 31 14.22 3.02 0.13
N GLU A 32 13.20 2.25 0.33
CA GLU A 32 13.13 1.25 1.40
C GLU A 32 14.19 0.15 1.19
N ASP A 33 14.28 -0.40 -0.02
CA ASP A 33 15.35 -1.33 -0.45
C ASP A 33 16.03 -0.80 -1.71
N THR A 34 17.30 -0.38 -1.57
CA THR A 34 18.10 0.16 -2.68
C THR A 34 18.31 -0.85 -3.81
N ARG A 35 18.34 -2.15 -3.51
CA ARG A 35 18.52 -3.22 -4.51
C ARG A 35 17.28 -3.33 -5.39
N LYS A 36 16.08 -3.35 -4.80
CA LYS A 36 14.81 -3.40 -5.55
C LYS A 36 14.65 -2.17 -6.43
N THR A 37 14.89 -0.98 -5.87
CA THR A 37 14.84 0.27 -6.62
C THR A 37 15.88 0.30 -7.74
N PHE A 38 17.10 -0.19 -7.51
CA PHE A 38 18.11 -0.30 -8.55
C PHE A 38 17.65 -1.21 -9.69
N PHE A 39 17.09 -2.38 -9.41
CA PHE A 39 16.58 -3.30 -10.44
C PHE A 39 15.43 -2.67 -11.24
N LEU A 40 14.50 -1.99 -10.58
CA LEU A 40 13.42 -1.25 -11.26
C LEU A 40 14.00 -0.21 -12.22
N LEU A 41 14.90 0.65 -11.75
CA LEU A 41 15.52 1.67 -12.59
C LEU A 41 16.35 1.05 -13.72
N LYS A 42 17.09 -0.01 -13.44
CA LYS A 42 17.90 -0.71 -14.44
C LYS A 42 17.06 -1.27 -15.58
N HIS A 43 15.85 -1.77 -15.28
CA HIS A 43 14.91 -2.27 -16.28
C HIS A 43 14.51 -1.18 -17.28
N PHE A 44 14.25 0.04 -16.81
CA PHE A 44 13.82 1.17 -17.66
C PHE A 44 14.96 2.09 -18.13
N GLN A 45 16.18 1.82 -17.70
CA GLN A 45 17.33 2.68 -18.00
C GLN A 45 17.65 2.71 -19.50
N LYS A 46 17.62 3.90 -20.11
CA LYS A 46 18.20 4.13 -21.45
C LYS A 46 19.72 4.24 -21.35
N LYS A 47 20.43 3.84 -22.42
CA LYS A 47 21.92 3.68 -22.42
C LYS A 47 22.72 4.87 -21.87
N GLU A 48 22.24 6.09 -22.04
CA GLU A 48 23.00 7.31 -21.69
C GLU A 48 22.57 7.95 -20.36
N ILE A 49 21.52 7.43 -19.71
CA ILE A 49 20.96 8.02 -18.48
C ILE A 49 21.59 7.34 -17.26
N LYS A 50 22.16 8.13 -16.36
CA LYS A 50 22.69 7.63 -15.09
C LYS A 50 21.56 7.42 -14.09
N ILE A 51 21.67 6.35 -13.30
CA ILE A 51 20.81 6.13 -12.15
C ILE A 51 21.22 7.14 -11.06
N PRO A 52 20.25 7.89 -10.47
CA PRO A 52 20.52 8.80 -9.37
C PRO A 52 21.11 8.10 -8.14
N THR A 53 21.59 8.89 -7.17
CA THR A 53 22.07 8.35 -5.90
C THR A 53 20.93 7.71 -5.13
N LEU A 54 21.05 6.43 -4.77
CA LEU A 54 20.08 5.71 -3.94
C LEU A 54 20.49 5.78 -2.48
N ILE A 55 19.56 6.16 -1.61
CA ILE A 55 19.76 6.23 -0.15
C ILE A 55 18.67 5.40 0.53
N SER A 56 19.08 4.49 1.41
CA SER A 56 18.13 3.71 2.22
C SER A 56 17.31 4.61 3.13
N TYR A 57 15.99 4.43 3.10
CA TYR A 57 15.01 5.17 3.88
C TYR A 57 13.84 4.25 4.23
N TYR A 58 13.82 3.69 5.43
CA TYR A 58 12.84 2.75 5.94
C TYR A 58 12.45 3.11 7.38
N GLU A 59 11.41 2.50 7.93
CA GLU A 59 10.73 2.95 9.14
C GLU A 59 11.66 3.15 10.34
N GLU A 60 12.58 2.21 10.58
CA GLU A 60 13.48 2.21 11.74
C GLU A 60 14.49 3.35 11.71
N ILE A 61 14.94 3.79 10.52
CA ILE A 61 15.92 4.87 10.37
C ILE A 61 15.31 6.19 9.90
N GLU A 62 14.01 6.23 9.63
CA GLU A 62 13.32 7.41 9.09
C GLU A 62 13.63 8.66 9.92
N VAL A 63 13.45 8.61 11.23
CA VAL A 63 13.62 9.76 12.14
C VAL A 63 15.06 10.29 12.11
N GLU A 64 16.05 9.39 12.12
CA GLU A 64 17.47 9.73 12.06
C GLU A 64 17.84 10.38 10.71
N ARG A 65 17.20 9.95 9.61
CA ARG A 65 17.51 10.41 8.25
C ARG A 65 16.91 11.78 7.93
N ILE A 66 15.79 12.15 8.53
CA ILE A 66 15.06 13.40 8.24
C ILE A 66 15.98 14.64 8.25
N PRO A 67 16.83 14.91 9.27
CA PRO A 67 17.66 16.12 9.28
C PRO A 67 18.60 16.22 8.08
N LYS A 68 19.19 15.09 7.67
CA LYS A 68 20.10 15.02 6.52
C LYS A 68 19.34 15.26 5.21
N VAL A 69 18.15 14.68 5.06
CA VAL A 69 17.31 14.86 3.86
C VAL A 69 16.84 16.31 3.75
N ILE A 70 16.39 16.90 4.85
CA ILE A 70 15.98 18.31 4.90
C ILE A 70 17.12 19.24 4.50
N LYS A 71 18.35 18.97 4.99
CA LYS A 71 19.52 19.74 4.59
C LYS A 71 19.74 19.66 3.08
N MET A 72 19.74 18.46 2.49
CA MET A 72 19.90 18.27 1.04
C MET A 72 18.83 19.03 0.23
N LEU A 73 17.57 19.00 0.69
CA LEU A 73 16.47 19.73 0.04
C LEU A 73 16.65 21.26 0.13
N LYS A 74 17.16 21.78 1.26
CA LYS A 74 17.50 23.20 1.42
C LYS A 74 18.70 23.63 0.59
N ASP A 75 19.65 22.72 0.38
CA ASP A 75 20.80 22.92 -0.51
C ASP A 75 20.41 22.83 -2.00
N GLY A 76 19.11 22.79 -2.32
CA GLY A 76 18.57 22.84 -3.69
C GLY A 76 18.46 21.47 -4.37
N LYS A 77 18.73 20.34 -3.68
CA LYS A 77 18.61 19.02 -4.28
C LYS A 77 17.16 18.65 -4.58
N GLU A 78 16.96 18.02 -5.73
CA GLU A 78 15.69 17.37 -6.10
C GLU A 78 15.73 15.92 -5.60
N ILE A 79 14.74 15.53 -4.77
CA ILE A 79 14.72 14.23 -4.10
C ILE A 79 13.40 13.51 -4.37
N ALA A 80 13.45 12.24 -4.75
CA ALA A 80 12.30 11.36 -4.83
C ALA A 80 12.25 10.42 -3.62
N LEU A 81 11.06 10.16 -3.09
CA LEU A 81 10.79 9.08 -2.15
C LEU A 81 9.98 8.00 -2.85
N VAL A 82 10.47 6.77 -2.79
CA VAL A 82 9.80 5.56 -3.29
C VAL A 82 9.66 4.51 -2.19
N THR A 83 8.71 3.60 -2.35
CA THR A 83 8.57 2.38 -1.56
C THR A 83 8.85 1.15 -2.44
N ASN A 84 8.90 -0.04 -1.85
CA ASN A 84 9.12 -1.28 -2.61
C ASN A 84 7.99 -1.59 -3.60
N ALA A 85 6.75 -1.17 -3.28
CA ALA A 85 5.58 -1.36 -4.13
C ALA A 85 4.46 -0.36 -3.75
N GLY A 86 3.82 0.27 -4.74
CA GLY A 86 2.69 1.16 -4.53
C GLY A 86 3.07 2.60 -4.21
N THR A 87 2.19 3.29 -3.48
CA THR A 87 2.29 4.72 -3.18
C THR A 87 2.95 4.93 -1.82
N PRO A 88 4.13 5.61 -1.77
CA PRO A 88 4.83 5.88 -0.51
C PRO A 88 3.95 6.63 0.49
N THR A 89 4.27 6.53 1.77
CA THR A 89 3.58 7.14 2.92
C THR A 89 2.26 6.48 3.33
N ILE A 90 1.63 5.71 2.46
CA ILE A 90 0.36 5.04 2.77
C ILE A 90 0.66 3.59 3.19
N SER A 91 0.67 3.32 4.48
CA SER A 91 1.17 2.07 5.10
C SER A 91 2.66 1.81 4.90
N ASP A 92 3.41 2.85 4.52
CA ASP A 92 4.83 2.84 4.21
C ASP A 92 5.54 4.03 4.86
N PRO A 93 6.88 4.03 4.98
CA PRO A 93 7.66 5.15 5.49
C PRO A 93 7.48 6.42 4.65
N GLY A 94 7.73 7.59 5.27
CA GLY A 94 7.76 8.88 4.58
C GLY A 94 6.81 9.94 5.12
N PHE A 95 5.76 9.55 5.85
CA PHE A 95 4.81 10.51 6.43
C PHE A 95 5.52 11.57 7.29
N LYS A 96 6.48 11.17 8.14
CA LYS A 96 7.21 12.09 9.03
C LYS A 96 8.09 13.06 8.22
N LEU A 97 8.71 12.58 7.13
CA LEU A 97 9.50 13.43 6.22
C LEU A 97 8.61 14.47 5.53
N VAL A 98 7.48 14.04 4.96
CA VAL A 98 6.53 14.94 4.30
C VAL A 98 6.06 16.02 5.27
N ARG A 99 5.67 15.63 6.49
CA ARG A 99 5.27 16.57 7.55
C ARG A 99 6.38 17.58 7.87
N GLU A 100 7.63 17.12 7.98
CA GLU A 100 8.75 18.02 8.28
C GLU A 100 9.07 18.94 7.09
N CYS A 101 8.98 18.45 5.85
CA CYS A 101 9.12 19.29 4.66
C CYS A 101 8.09 20.45 4.64
N ILE A 102 6.82 20.11 4.89
CA ILE A 102 5.72 21.10 4.92
C ILE A 102 5.99 22.13 6.03
N LYS A 103 6.37 21.69 7.24
CA LYS A 103 6.70 22.57 8.37
C LYS A 103 7.83 23.55 8.05
N GLN A 104 8.78 23.13 7.21
CA GLN A 104 9.92 23.94 6.82
C GLN A 104 9.74 24.69 5.49
N GLY A 105 8.53 24.74 4.94
CA GLY A 105 8.22 25.42 3.68
C GLY A 105 8.85 24.79 2.44
N ILE A 106 9.29 23.53 2.54
CA ILE A 106 9.87 22.80 1.40
C ILE A 106 8.71 22.25 0.56
N LYS A 107 8.76 22.54 -0.74
CA LYS A 107 7.73 22.07 -1.68
C LYS A 107 7.74 20.55 -1.78
N VAL A 108 6.56 19.95 -1.59
CA VAL A 108 6.30 18.52 -1.77
C VAL A 108 5.28 18.34 -2.89
N THR A 109 5.48 17.37 -3.75
CA THR A 109 4.50 16.95 -4.75
C THR A 109 4.38 15.43 -4.79
N SER A 110 3.16 14.92 -4.91
CA SER A 110 2.90 13.50 -5.11
C SER A 110 2.50 13.25 -6.55
N LEU A 111 3.03 12.18 -7.13
CA LEU A 111 2.63 11.73 -8.46
C LEU A 111 1.50 10.71 -8.32
N PRO A 112 0.51 10.69 -9.25
CA PRO A 112 -0.46 9.61 -9.31
C PRO A 112 0.23 8.31 -9.71
N GLY A 113 -0.24 7.18 -9.18
CA GLY A 113 0.31 5.88 -9.53
C GLY A 113 -0.35 4.70 -8.81
N PRO A 114 0.24 3.50 -8.87
CA PRO A 114 -0.33 2.28 -8.34
C PRO A 114 -0.66 2.38 -6.84
N PHE A 115 -1.86 1.91 -6.49
CA PHE A 115 -2.33 1.80 -5.12
C PHE A 115 -3.23 0.56 -5.00
N ALA A 116 -2.73 -0.52 -4.44
CA ALA A 116 -3.39 -1.82 -4.42
C ALA A 116 -4.84 -1.78 -3.88
N PRO A 117 -5.18 -1.01 -2.82
CA PRO A 117 -6.57 -0.86 -2.37
C PRO A 117 -7.52 -0.32 -3.44
N ALA A 118 -7.11 0.67 -4.23
CA ALA A 118 -7.96 1.22 -5.30
C ALA A 118 -8.10 0.22 -6.46
N VAL A 119 -7.03 -0.50 -6.82
CA VAL A 119 -7.05 -1.55 -7.84
C VAL A 119 -8.00 -2.67 -7.42
N ALA A 120 -7.87 -3.17 -6.17
CA ALA A 120 -8.76 -4.19 -5.62
C ALA A 120 -10.22 -3.72 -5.60
N LEU A 121 -10.47 -2.50 -5.11
CA LEU A 121 -11.81 -1.94 -4.99
C LEU A 121 -12.50 -1.80 -6.35
N SER A 122 -11.81 -1.28 -7.36
CA SER A 122 -12.36 -1.11 -8.70
C SER A 122 -12.73 -2.43 -9.40
N ALA A 123 -12.08 -3.54 -9.02
CA ALA A 123 -12.34 -4.87 -9.58
C ALA A 123 -13.21 -5.76 -8.67
N SER A 124 -13.61 -5.26 -7.48
CA SER A 124 -14.30 -6.07 -6.46
C SER A 124 -15.79 -6.32 -6.73
N GLY A 125 -16.44 -5.42 -7.49
CA GLY A 125 -17.89 -5.38 -7.62
C GLY A 125 -18.62 -4.82 -6.40
N LEU A 126 -17.92 -4.33 -5.38
CA LEU A 126 -18.48 -3.65 -4.21
C LEU A 126 -18.68 -2.15 -4.50
N PRO A 127 -19.56 -1.44 -3.73
CA PRO A 127 -19.72 0.01 -3.84
C PRO A 127 -18.38 0.75 -3.68
N THR A 128 -18.09 1.68 -4.59
CA THR A 128 -16.80 2.36 -4.68
C THR A 128 -16.84 3.84 -4.28
N ASP A 129 -18.04 4.40 -4.11
CA ASP A 129 -18.24 5.83 -3.80
C ASP A 129 -17.70 6.25 -2.45
N LYS A 130 -17.73 5.35 -1.46
CA LYS A 130 -17.14 5.53 -0.14
C LYS A 130 -16.42 4.26 0.29
N PHE A 131 -15.17 4.40 0.69
CA PHE A 131 -14.42 3.29 1.27
C PHE A 131 -13.58 3.75 2.46
N LEU A 132 -13.39 2.84 3.41
CA LEU A 132 -12.54 3.03 4.58
C LEU A 132 -11.35 2.08 4.48
N PHE A 133 -10.16 2.65 4.27
CA PHE A 133 -8.92 1.89 4.25
C PHE A 133 -8.30 1.82 5.66
N LEU A 134 -8.08 0.60 6.15
CA LEU A 134 -7.58 0.34 7.50
C LEU A 134 -6.07 0.04 7.56
N GLY A 135 -5.37 0.04 6.43
CA GLY A 135 -3.96 -0.39 6.38
C GLY A 135 -3.80 -1.86 6.78
N PHE A 136 -2.71 -2.19 7.48
CA PHE A 136 -2.54 -3.50 8.11
C PHE A 136 -3.27 -3.55 9.46
N LEU A 137 -3.96 -4.65 9.71
CA LEU A 137 -4.71 -4.84 10.95
C LEU A 137 -3.78 -5.13 12.16
N PRO A 138 -4.21 -4.78 13.39
CA PRO A 138 -3.47 -5.12 14.60
C PRO A 138 -3.18 -6.62 14.69
N SER A 139 -1.99 -6.98 15.16
CA SER A 139 -1.59 -8.38 15.31
C SER A 139 -2.28 -9.06 16.51
N LYS A 140 -2.61 -8.31 17.59
CA LYS A 140 -3.29 -8.84 18.78
C LYS A 140 -4.77 -9.07 18.46
N LEU A 141 -5.26 -10.28 18.74
CA LEU A 141 -6.65 -10.69 18.47
C LEU A 141 -7.69 -9.73 19.10
N SER A 142 -7.50 -9.37 20.37
CA SER A 142 -8.42 -8.47 21.08
C SER A 142 -8.50 -7.08 20.41
N GLN A 143 -7.39 -6.52 19.97
CA GLN A 143 -7.36 -5.23 19.28
C GLN A 143 -8.04 -5.32 17.90
N LYS A 144 -7.85 -6.44 17.19
CA LYS A 144 -8.48 -6.69 15.89
C LYS A 144 -10.00 -6.79 16.03
N ILE A 145 -10.49 -7.57 17.01
CA ILE A 145 -11.93 -7.69 17.28
C ILE A 145 -12.54 -6.33 17.69
N ASN A 146 -11.83 -5.56 18.52
CA ASN A 146 -12.30 -4.21 18.89
C ASN A 146 -12.35 -3.26 17.69
N LEU A 147 -11.35 -3.33 16.80
CA LEU A 147 -11.37 -2.56 15.56
C LEU A 147 -12.59 -2.93 14.70
N PHE A 148 -12.87 -4.21 14.51
CA PHE A 148 -14.02 -4.67 13.72
C PHE A 148 -15.35 -4.25 14.34
N LYS A 149 -15.51 -4.30 15.67
CA LYS A 149 -16.69 -3.77 16.36
C LYS A 149 -16.86 -2.27 16.18
N ASN A 150 -15.77 -1.51 16.16
CA ASN A 150 -15.81 -0.07 15.88
C ASN A 150 -16.17 0.19 14.40
N VAL A 151 -15.64 -0.59 13.49
CA VAL A 151 -16.03 -0.56 12.07
C VAL A 151 -17.52 -0.84 11.94
N GLN A 152 -18.06 -1.87 12.59
CA GLN A 152 -19.50 -2.19 12.57
C GLN A 152 -20.35 -0.99 12.98
N LYS A 153 -20.02 -0.35 14.10
CA LYS A 153 -20.72 0.87 14.56
C LYS A 153 -20.59 2.03 13.56
N SER A 154 -19.43 2.21 12.93
CA SER A 154 -19.25 3.29 11.95
C SER A 154 -20.11 3.08 10.70
N GLN A 155 -20.39 1.83 10.32
CA GLN A 155 -21.22 1.52 9.16
C GLN A 155 -22.72 1.86 9.39
N GLU A 156 -23.19 1.93 10.64
CA GLU A 156 -24.52 2.41 10.98
C GLU A 156 -24.70 3.90 10.66
N ILE A 157 -23.58 4.68 10.70
CA ILE A 157 -23.58 6.12 10.44
C ILE A 157 -23.27 6.41 8.99
N ILE A 158 -22.17 5.82 8.48
CA ILE A 158 -21.70 6.01 7.09
C ILE A 158 -21.38 4.64 6.50
N SER A 159 -22.24 4.18 5.61
CA SER A 159 -21.96 2.96 4.87
C SER A 159 -20.78 3.18 3.93
N SER A 160 -19.81 2.29 3.98
CA SER A 160 -18.61 2.33 3.14
C SER A 160 -18.07 0.92 2.90
N THR A 161 -17.37 0.71 1.81
CA THR A 161 -16.62 -0.51 1.61
C THR A 161 -15.35 -0.47 2.46
N ILE A 162 -15.15 -1.51 3.26
CA ILE A 162 -13.96 -1.66 4.10
C ILE A 162 -12.87 -2.33 3.29
N VAL A 163 -11.65 -1.78 3.36
CA VAL A 163 -10.47 -2.28 2.63
C VAL A 163 -9.29 -2.35 3.58
N PHE A 164 -8.55 -3.46 3.60
CA PHE A 164 -7.34 -3.57 4.40
C PHE A 164 -6.32 -4.53 3.78
N PHE A 165 -5.06 -4.39 4.18
CA PHE A 165 -4.00 -5.32 3.85
C PHE A 165 -3.93 -6.47 4.83
N GLU A 166 -3.62 -7.68 4.32
CA GLU A 166 -3.33 -8.80 5.18
C GLU A 166 -2.17 -9.66 4.65
N SER A 167 -1.39 -10.18 5.58
CA SER A 167 -0.30 -11.10 5.25
C SER A 167 -0.83 -12.54 5.16
N PRO A 168 -0.17 -13.41 4.35
CA PRO A 168 -0.55 -14.81 4.24
C PRO A 168 -0.58 -15.53 5.60
N TYR A 169 0.37 -15.20 6.47
CA TYR A 169 0.50 -15.82 7.80
C TYR A 169 -0.63 -15.49 8.77
N LYS A 170 -1.35 -14.38 8.54
CA LYS A 170 -2.43 -13.90 9.43
C LYS A 170 -3.81 -14.08 8.81
N LEU A 171 -3.91 -14.36 7.50
CA LEU A 171 -5.15 -14.35 6.76
C LEU A 171 -6.23 -15.21 7.42
N ILE A 172 -5.97 -16.49 7.70
CA ILE A 172 -6.94 -17.42 8.29
C ILE A 172 -7.49 -16.87 9.62
N LYS A 173 -6.58 -16.48 10.55
CA LYS A 173 -7.00 -15.92 11.86
C LYS A 173 -7.78 -14.62 11.71
N THR A 174 -7.50 -13.84 10.68
CA THR A 174 -8.24 -12.60 10.39
C THR A 174 -9.63 -12.90 9.85
N LEU A 175 -9.78 -13.88 8.97
CA LEU A 175 -11.08 -14.34 8.47
C LEU A 175 -11.96 -14.93 9.59
N GLU A 176 -11.39 -15.72 10.50
CA GLU A 176 -12.08 -16.22 11.69
C GLU A 176 -12.56 -15.05 12.58
N SER A 177 -11.71 -14.03 12.77
CA SER A 177 -12.08 -12.83 13.53
C SER A 177 -13.19 -12.03 12.87
N LEU A 178 -13.16 -11.87 11.53
CA LEU A 178 -14.23 -11.25 10.75
C LEU A 178 -15.54 -12.03 10.93
N LYS A 179 -15.49 -13.35 10.77
CA LYS A 179 -16.67 -14.21 10.93
C LYS A 179 -17.27 -14.14 12.32
N SER A 180 -16.43 -14.00 13.36
CA SER A 180 -16.92 -13.89 14.75
C SER A 180 -17.64 -12.58 15.03
N VAL A 181 -17.34 -11.49 14.31
CA VAL A 181 -17.96 -10.17 14.54
C VAL A 181 -19.13 -9.92 13.59
N PHE A 182 -18.98 -10.27 12.32
CA PHE A 182 -19.95 -9.93 11.26
C PHE A 182 -20.78 -11.11 10.78
N GLY A 183 -20.52 -12.32 11.28
CA GLY A 183 -21.15 -13.54 10.76
C GLY A 183 -20.49 -14.03 9.47
N ASP A 184 -21.15 -14.91 8.76
CA ASP A 184 -20.64 -15.54 7.52
C ASP A 184 -20.96 -14.67 6.28
N ILE A 185 -20.49 -13.43 6.30
CA ILE A 185 -20.68 -12.46 5.21
C ILE A 185 -19.89 -12.83 3.97
N ARG A 186 -20.28 -12.24 2.82
CA ARG A 186 -19.46 -12.25 1.59
C ARG A 186 -18.36 -11.21 1.70
N ILE A 187 -17.16 -11.59 1.28
CA ILE A 187 -15.98 -10.72 1.24
C ILE A 187 -15.26 -10.91 -0.10
N VAL A 188 -14.49 -9.92 -0.48
CA VAL A 188 -13.59 -10.02 -1.62
C VAL A 188 -12.17 -10.20 -1.12
N ILE A 189 -11.48 -11.20 -1.66
CA ILE A 189 -10.04 -11.42 -1.50
C ILE A 189 -9.38 -11.11 -2.83
N ALA A 190 -8.58 -10.05 -2.88
CA ALA A 190 -7.70 -9.76 -4.01
C ALA A 190 -6.27 -10.13 -3.62
N ARG A 191 -5.70 -11.10 -4.33
CA ARG A 191 -4.38 -11.67 -4.06
C ARG A 191 -3.45 -11.42 -5.23
N GLU A 192 -2.18 -11.09 -4.95
CA GLU A 192 -1.11 -10.96 -5.95
C GLU A 192 -1.51 -10.07 -7.15
N LEU A 193 -2.18 -8.94 -6.87
CA LEU A 193 -2.66 -8.01 -7.88
C LEU A 193 -1.55 -7.60 -8.85
N THR A 194 -1.87 -7.59 -10.14
CA THR A 194 -1.00 -7.30 -11.29
C THR A 194 0.15 -8.29 -11.52
N LYS A 195 0.25 -9.36 -10.72
CA LYS A 195 1.25 -10.42 -10.84
C LYS A 195 0.71 -11.64 -11.58
N VAL A 196 1.60 -12.59 -11.92
CA VAL A 196 1.25 -13.83 -12.65
C VAL A 196 0.18 -14.67 -11.94
N PHE A 197 0.14 -14.62 -10.62
CA PHE A 197 -0.83 -15.36 -9.80
C PHE A 197 -1.94 -14.48 -9.23
N GLU A 198 -2.31 -13.42 -9.96
CA GLU A 198 -3.44 -12.58 -9.60
C GLU A 198 -4.72 -13.39 -9.45
N GLU A 199 -5.43 -13.16 -8.35
CA GLU A 199 -6.69 -13.80 -8.07
C GLU A 199 -7.63 -12.85 -7.32
N ILE A 200 -8.88 -12.73 -7.79
CA ILE A 200 -9.94 -11.98 -7.11
C ILE A 200 -11.12 -12.92 -6.88
N LYS A 201 -11.43 -13.18 -5.61
CA LYS A 201 -12.55 -14.03 -5.19
C LYS A 201 -13.56 -13.22 -4.40
N ASN A 202 -14.84 -13.35 -4.73
CA ASN A 202 -15.97 -12.78 -4.00
C ASN A 202 -16.86 -13.93 -3.48
N GLU A 203 -16.64 -14.34 -2.24
CA GLU A 203 -17.28 -15.51 -1.65
C GLU A 203 -17.60 -15.28 -0.16
N LYS A 204 -18.39 -16.21 0.45
CA LYS A 204 -18.59 -16.25 1.91
C LYS A 204 -17.29 -16.55 2.63
N ILE A 205 -17.14 -16.02 3.85
CA ILE A 205 -15.95 -16.27 4.68
C ILE A 205 -15.74 -17.78 4.88
N SER A 206 -16.81 -18.56 5.09
CA SER A 206 -16.70 -20.02 5.26
C SER A 206 -16.08 -20.72 4.04
N SER A 207 -16.48 -20.34 2.82
CA SER A 207 -15.95 -20.92 1.59
C SER A 207 -14.46 -20.59 1.41
N ILE A 208 -14.09 -19.34 1.72
CA ILE A 208 -12.69 -18.91 1.65
C ILE A 208 -11.83 -19.62 2.70
N LEU A 209 -12.33 -19.80 3.92
CA LEU A 209 -11.65 -20.56 4.96
C LEU A 209 -11.47 -22.03 4.54
N GLU A 210 -12.50 -22.67 3.96
CA GLU A 210 -12.38 -24.03 3.43
C GLU A 210 -11.33 -24.12 2.33
N TYR A 211 -11.29 -23.16 1.39
CA TYR A 211 -10.29 -23.13 0.34
C TYR A 211 -8.87 -23.05 0.92
N TYR A 212 -8.62 -22.14 1.87
CA TYR A 212 -7.29 -21.97 2.46
C TYR A 212 -6.94 -23.01 3.54
N SER A 213 -7.89 -23.84 3.99
CA SER A 213 -7.57 -25.04 4.77
C SER A 213 -6.88 -26.12 3.95
N LYS A 214 -7.13 -26.16 2.62
CA LYS A 214 -6.54 -27.09 1.66
C LYS A 214 -5.35 -26.51 0.90
N ASN A 215 -5.26 -25.19 0.82
CA ASN A 215 -4.25 -24.45 0.05
C ASN A 215 -3.60 -23.40 0.95
N GLU A 216 -2.32 -23.55 1.26
CA GLU A 216 -1.60 -22.58 2.09
C GLU A 216 -1.67 -21.18 1.49
N PRO A 217 -2.10 -20.15 2.24
CA PRO A 217 -2.10 -18.77 1.73
C PRO A 217 -0.69 -18.32 1.38
N LYS A 218 -0.50 -17.78 0.14
CA LYS A 218 0.79 -17.25 -0.34
C LYS A 218 0.58 -15.93 -1.07
N GLY A 219 1.56 -15.03 -0.94
CA GLY A 219 1.54 -13.73 -1.59
C GLY A 219 0.96 -12.62 -0.73
N GLU A 220 0.56 -11.53 -1.37
CA GLU A 220 0.04 -10.32 -0.73
C GLU A 220 -1.47 -10.22 -0.95
N PHE A 221 -2.19 -9.81 0.09
CA PHE A 221 -3.65 -9.81 0.10
C PHE A 221 -4.20 -8.42 0.38
N VAL A 222 -5.21 -8.05 -0.41
CA VAL A 222 -6.15 -6.98 -0.09
C VAL A 222 -7.50 -7.63 0.17
N VAL A 223 -8.09 -7.35 1.33
CA VAL A 223 -9.40 -7.88 1.73
C VAL A 223 -10.41 -6.75 1.75
N LEU A 224 -11.57 -6.98 1.15
CA LEU A 224 -12.65 -5.99 1.06
C LEU A 224 -14.00 -6.61 1.45
N PHE A 225 -14.85 -5.80 2.07
CA PHE A 225 -16.24 -6.16 2.32
C PHE A 225 -17.11 -4.91 2.47
N ASN A 226 -18.40 -5.08 2.21
CA ASN A 226 -19.41 -4.06 2.49
C ASN A 226 -20.58 -4.74 3.22
N LEU A 227 -21.01 -4.18 4.37
CA LEU A 227 -22.05 -4.83 5.18
C LEU A 227 -23.43 -4.74 4.54
N LYS A 228 -23.75 -3.65 3.82
CA LYS A 228 -25.05 -3.48 3.15
C LYS A 228 -25.25 -4.42 1.96
N GLU A 229 -24.18 -4.85 1.31
CA GLU A 229 -24.25 -5.85 0.24
C GLU A 229 -24.43 -7.28 0.77
N ASN A 230 -24.53 -7.44 2.08
CA ASN A 230 -24.71 -8.71 2.78
C ASN A 230 -26.08 -8.80 3.48
N GLU A 231 -26.90 -7.75 3.40
CA GLU A 231 -28.30 -7.72 3.87
C GLU A 231 -29.22 -8.24 2.76
#